data_31734d071c11ab0bf3e068c625e03ffe
#
_entry.id   31734d071c11ab0bf3e068c625e03ffe
#
_cell.length_a   1.000
_cell.length_b   1.000
_cell.length_c   1.000
_cell.angle_alpha   90.00
_cell.angle_beta   90.00
_cell.angle_gamma   90.00
#
_symmetry.space_group_name_H-M   'P 1'
#
loop_
_entity.id
_entity.type
_entity.pdbx_description
1 polymer ?
#
loop_
_entity_poly.entity_id
_entity_poly.type
_entity_poly.pdbx_seq_one_letter_code
_entity_poly.pdbx_strand_id
1 'polypeptide(L)'
;MAYKRHNVSVIMERINEQRRFIQIVIGPRQTGKTTAVSQALEDFEHPFLSVIATKGESTADWLRAQWYRARQLAGSGPALLVIDEVQFVPNWSSVVKTLWDEDAQAGLDLRVLLTGSSATLIQEGLDESLAGRFELIESTHWTYPECAEAFGYSLDEYLFFGGYPGAAPLRRDRRRWLRYMNASVIEPSIVNDAMRLSEVRNPELMRRLFSVGAPYSGQEISYRKLLGQLDDRGNTATIAHYLKLLGDAGIMSGLQKYDPK
;
A
#
# COMPACT_ATOMS: atom_id res chain seq x y z
N MET A 1 -16.60 15.53 -12.33
CA MET A 1 -15.16 15.23 -12.12
C MET A 1 -15.05 14.13 -11.09
N ALA A 2 -14.06 13.24 -11.22
CA ALA A 2 -13.80 12.25 -10.18
C ALA A 2 -13.23 12.97 -8.94
N TYR A 3 -13.57 12.51 -7.74
CA TYR A 3 -13.06 13.07 -6.49
C TYR A 3 -11.53 12.92 -6.43
N LYS A 4 -10.82 14.02 -6.15
CA LYS A 4 -9.36 14.02 -5.94
C LYS A 4 -9.09 14.06 -4.43
N ARG A 5 -8.45 13.03 -3.89
CA ARG A 5 -8.02 12.97 -2.48
C ARG A 5 -6.85 13.91 -2.22
N HIS A 6 -6.64 14.26 -0.95
CA HIS A 6 -5.50 15.10 -0.55
C HIS A 6 -4.14 14.53 -0.99
N ASN A 7 -3.96 13.21 -0.98
CA ASN A 7 -2.71 12.59 -1.43
C ASN A 7 -2.39 12.85 -2.92
N VAL A 8 -3.40 13.14 -3.76
CA VAL A 8 -3.18 13.55 -5.17
C VAL A 8 -2.40 14.86 -5.24
N SER A 9 -2.77 15.86 -4.44
CA SER A 9 -2.05 17.14 -4.40
C SER A 9 -0.62 16.97 -3.86
N VAL A 10 -0.43 16.12 -2.86
CA VAL A 10 0.92 15.81 -2.35
C VAL A 10 1.77 15.14 -3.42
N ILE A 11 1.22 14.15 -4.15
CA ILE A 11 1.94 13.49 -5.25
C ILE A 11 2.31 14.51 -6.32
N MET A 12 1.36 15.38 -6.73
CA MET A 12 1.61 16.43 -7.74
C MET A 12 2.73 17.37 -7.30
N GLU A 13 2.71 17.84 -6.06
CA GLU A 13 3.77 18.68 -5.51
C GLU A 13 5.13 17.99 -5.62
N ARG A 14 5.23 16.75 -5.13
CA ARG A 14 6.49 16.00 -5.08
C ARG A 14 7.05 15.64 -6.45
N ILE A 15 6.22 15.24 -7.41
CA ILE A 15 6.71 14.91 -8.76
C ILE A 15 7.13 16.14 -9.55
N ASN A 16 6.69 17.35 -9.16
CA ASN A 16 7.10 18.62 -9.78
C ASN A 16 8.35 19.25 -9.12
N GLU A 17 8.76 18.77 -7.94
CA GLU A 17 10.01 19.23 -7.31
C GLU A 17 11.24 18.82 -8.12
N GLN A 18 12.35 19.51 -7.91
CA GLN A 18 13.65 19.07 -8.45
C GLN A 18 13.98 17.66 -7.97
N ARG A 19 14.64 16.89 -8.83
CA ARG A 19 15.09 15.53 -8.49
C ARG A 19 15.96 15.53 -7.22
N ARG A 20 15.40 15.03 -6.13
CA ARG A 20 16.09 14.92 -4.84
C ARG A 20 15.86 13.58 -4.18
N PHE A 21 14.60 13.12 -4.17
CA PHE A 21 14.18 11.86 -3.56
C PHE A 21 13.34 11.04 -4.54
N ILE A 22 13.43 9.72 -4.40
CA ILE A 22 12.48 8.79 -4.97
C ILE A 22 11.19 8.91 -4.17
N GLN A 23 10.08 9.18 -4.81
CA GLN A 23 8.77 9.25 -4.17
C GLN A 23 8.17 7.85 -4.12
N ILE A 24 7.72 7.41 -2.93
CA ILE A 24 7.15 6.08 -2.76
C ILE A 24 5.76 6.20 -2.14
N VAL A 25 4.73 5.87 -2.92
CA VAL A 25 3.33 5.88 -2.47
C VAL A 25 3.02 4.52 -1.87
N ILE A 26 2.84 4.49 -0.55
CA ILE A 26 2.52 3.28 0.20
C ILE A 26 1.11 3.34 0.78
N GLY A 27 0.55 2.19 1.10
CA GLY A 27 -0.74 2.09 1.78
C GLY A 27 -1.46 0.78 1.50
N PRO A 28 -2.52 0.47 2.24
CA PRO A 28 -3.27 -0.78 2.09
C PRO A 28 -3.73 -1.01 0.66
N ARG A 29 -4.03 -2.28 0.34
CA ARG A 29 -4.64 -2.62 -0.96
C ARG A 29 -5.97 -1.90 -1.14
N GLN A 30 -6.30 -1.58 -2.40
CA GLN A 30 -7.60 -1.03 -2.81
C GLN A 30 -7.98 0.31 -2.16
N THR A 31 -7.01 1.07 -1.65
CA THR A 31 -7.21 2.45 -1.19
C THR A 31 -7.16 3.49 -2.30
N GLY A 32 -6.87 3.08 -3.54
CA GLY A 32 -6.84 3.96 -4.71
C GLY A 32 -5.48 4.59 -5.02
N LYS A 33 -4.35 3.97 -4.65
CA LYS A 33 -3.00 4.46 -4.94
C LYS A 33 -2.78 4.72 -6.44
N THR A 34 -3.01 3.70 -7.28
CA THR A 34 -2.89 3.80 -8.74
C THR A 34 -3.76 4.91 -9.31
N THR A 35 -5.00 5.05 -8.79
CA THR A 35 -5.91 6.12 -9.19
C THR A 35 -5.37 7.50 -8.81
N ALA A 36 -4.85 7.65 -7.59
CA ALA A 36 -4.27 8.91 -7.14
C ALA A 36 -3.05 9.32 -7.98
N VAL A 37 -2.18 8.36 -8.31
CA VAL A 37 -1.05 8.59 -9.22
C VAL A 37 -1.54 8.99 -10.61
N SER A 38 -2.53 8.27 -11.18
CA SER A 38 -3.08 8.61 -12.49
C SER A 38 -3.67 10.02 -12.50
N GLN A 39 -4.42 10.41 -11.45
CA GLN A 39 -4.97 11.77 -11.32
C GLN A 39 -3.89 12.85 -11.18
N ALA A 40 -2.77 12.54 -10.52
CA ALA A 40 -1.64 13.46 -10.44
C ALA A 40 -0.92 13.62 -11.79
N LEU A 41 -0.88 12.56 -12.60
CA LEU A 41 -0.27 12.61 -13.94
C LEU A 41 -1.11 13.36 -14.98
N GLU A 42 -2.43 13.56 -14.75
CA GLU A 42 -3.28 14.33 -15.65
C GLU A 42 -2.78 15.78 -15.86
N ASP A 43 -2.22 16.36 -14.80
CA ASP A 43 -1.75 17.75 -14.77
C ASP A 43 -0.20 17.84 -14.78
N PHE A 44 0.52 16.74 -15.07
CA PHE A 44 1.97 16.73 -15.13
C PHE A 44 2.48 17.15 -16.53
N GLU A 45 3.26 18.22 -16.59
CA GLU A 45 3.63 18.87 -17.86
C GLU A 45 4.86 18.28 -18.55
N HIS A 46 5.62 17.40 -17.89
CA HIS A 46 6.84 16.83 -18.45
C HIS A 46 6.59 15.43 -19.01
N PRO A 47 7.48 14.92 -19.90
CA PRO A 47 7.40 13.54 -20.38
C PRO A 47 7.45 12.55 -19.24
N PHE A 48 6.64 11.50 -19.29
CA PHE A 48 6.67 10.43 -18.31
C PHE A 48 6.49 9.04 -18.93
N LEU A 49 7.00 8.05 -18.25
CA LEU A 49 6.77 6.63 -18.50
C LEU A 49 6.10 6.03 -17.27
N SER A 50 4.88 5.52 -17.43
CA SER A 50 4.16 4.81 -16.36
C SER A 50 4.00 3.34 -16.73
N VAL A 51 4.47 2.44 -15.87
CA VAL A 51 4.45 0.99 -16.07
C VAL A 51 4.00 0.29 -14.79
N ILE A 52 3.44 -0.91 -14.94
CA ILE A 52 2.98 -1.75 -13.84
C ILE A 52 3.82 -3.01 -13.81
N ALA A 53 4.43 -3.30 -12.67
CA ALA A 53 5.12 -4.56 -12.47
C ALA A 53 4.13 -5.71 -12.24
N THR A 54 4.36 -6.84 -12.90
CA THR A 54 3.50 -8.02 -12.85
C THR A 54 4.24 -9.18 -12.19
N LYS A 55 3.58 -9.83 -11.25
CA LYS A 55 4.15 -10.97 -10.51
C LYS A 55 4.55 -12.10 -11.46
N GLY A 56 5.80 -12.54 -11.35
CA GLY A 56 6.35 -13.63 -12.16
C GLY A 56 6.80 -13.23 -13.58
N GLU A 57 6.45 -12.04 -14.05
CA GLU A 57 6.84 -11.53 -15.37
C GLU A 57 7.89 -10.42 -15.28
N SER A 58 7.77 -9.54 -14.27
CA SER A 58 8.70 -8.43 -14.08
C SER A 58 9.95 -8.87 -13.34
N THR A 59 11.09 -8.77 -14.02
CA THR A 59 12.43 -9.13 -13.53
C THR A 59 13.26 -7.88 -13.26
N ALA A 60 14.45 -8.05 -12.66
CA ALA A 60 15.42 -6.98 -12.53
C ALA A 60 15.82 -6.38 -13.90
N ASP A 61 15.92 -7.20 -14.94
CA ASP A 61 16.24 -6.72 -16.29
C ASP A 61 15.06 -6.00 -16.93
N TRP A 62 13.82 -6.43 -16.66
CA TRP A 62 12.63 -5.67 -17.03
C TRP A 62 12.68 -4.26 -16.42
N LEU A 63 13.00 -4.16 -15.11
CA LEU A 63 13.10 -2.88 -14.41
C LEU A 63 14.19 -1.98 -15.03
N ARG A 64 15.38 -2.54 -15.30
CA ARG A 64 16.45 -1.81 -16.01
C ARG A 64 16.00 -1.31 -17.39
N ALA A 65 15.31 -2.15 -18.16
CA ALA A 65 14.80 -1.78 -19.46
C ALA A 65 13.80 -0.61 -19.39
N GLN A 66 12.86 -0.61 -18.40
CA GLN A 66 11.95 0.52 -18.21
C GLN A 66 12.71 1.79 -17.81
N TRP A 67 13.72 1.65 -16.94
CA TRP A 67 14.53 2.79 -16.51
C TRP A 67 15.31 3.41 -17.67
N TYR A 68 15.93 2.58 -18.52
CA TYR A 68 16.62 3.08 -19.73
C TYR A 68 15.66 3.77 -20.70
N ARG A 69 14.44 3.28 -20.87
CA ARG A 69 13.42 3.97 -21.66
C ARG A 69 13.07 5.34 -21.08
N ALA A 70 12.93 5.43 -19.75
CA ALA A 70 12.67 6.70 -19.08
C ALA A 70 13.86 7.68 -19.19
N ARG A 71 15.11 7.20 -19.16
CA ARG A 71 16.31 8.00 -19.41
C ARG A 71 16.29 8.67 -20.79
N GLN A 72 15.73 8.00 -21.81
CA GLN A 72 15.58 8.60 -23.15
C GLN A 72 14.60 9.79 -23.12
N LEU A 73 13.61 9.77 -22.27
CA LEU A 73 12.69 10.90 -22.09
C LEU A 73 13.37 12.07 -21.36
N ALA A 74 14.27 11.78 -20.43
CA ALA A 74 15.02 12.77 -19.65
C ALA A 74 16.20 13.40 -20.41
N GLY A 75 16.46 12.98 -21.64
CA GLY A 75 17.62 13.44 -22.42
C GLY A 75 17.64 14.95 -22.73
N SER A 76 16.51 15.65 -22.61
CA SER A 76 16.37 17.08 -22.90
C SER A 76 15.80 17.92 -21.75
N GLY A 77 15.56 17.32 -20.57
CA GLY A 77 14.99 18.02 -19.42
C GLY A 77 14.35 17.07 -18.41
N PRO A 78 13.53 17.60 -17.50
CA PRO A 78 12.87 16.78 -16.48
C PRO A 78 11.98 15.70 -17.12
N ALA A 79 12.04 14.49 -16.60
CA ALA A 79 11.11 13.40 -16.94
C ALA A 79 10.76 12.58 -15.69
N LEU A 80 9.68 11.81 -15.75
CA LEU A 80 9.21 10.99 -14.64
C LEU A 80 9.09 9.52 -15.04
N LEU A 81 9.62 8.64 -14.21
CA LEU A 81 9.37 7.21 -14.26
C LEU A 81 8.43 6.82 -13.12
N VAL A 82 7.29 6.23 -13.48
CA VAL A 82 6.33 5.67 -12.52
C VAL A 82 6.33 4.15 -12.65
N ILE A 83 6.55 3.46 -11.52
CA ILE A 83 6.48 2.00 -11.46
C ILE A 83 5.45 1.62 -10.40
N ASP A 84 4.31 1.10 -10.84
CA ASP A 84 3.26 0.61 -9.97
C ASP A 84 3.55 -0.85 -9.58
N GLU A 85 3.24 -1.23 -8.32
CA GLU A 85 3.43 -2.55 -7.73
C GLU A 85 4.90 -3.04 -7.80
N VAL A 86 5.87 -2.14 -7.53
CA VAL A 86 7.31 -2.40 -7.68
C VAL A 86 7.80 -3.64 -6.93
N GLN A 87 7.13 -4.04 -5.84
CA GLN A 87 7.45 -5.23 -5.05
C GLN A 87 7.33 -6.55 -5.83
N PHE A 88 6.76 -6.54 -7.02
CA PHE A 88 6.74 -7.73 -7.87
C PHE A 88 8.06 -7.97 -8.62
N VAL A 89 8.97 -6.99 -8.60
CA VAL A 89 10.32 -7.14 -9.15
C VAL A 89 11.27 -7.67 -8.06
N PRO A 90 11.87 -8.84 -8.23
CA PRO A 90 12.86 -9.35 -7.26
C PRO A 90 14.04 -8.39 -7.10
N ASN A 91 14.47 -8.15 -5.85
CA ASN A 91 15.59 -7.27 -5.51
C ASN A 91 15.47 -5.83 -6.06
N TRP A 92 14.24 -5.35 -6.25
CA TRP A 92 13.94 -4.05 -6.86
C TRP A 92 14.70 -2.89 -6.20
N SER A 93 14.81 -2.88 -4.87
CA SER A 93 15.44 -1.78 -4.13
C SER A 93 16.92 -1.61 -4.46
N SER A 94 17.67 -2.71 -4.60
CA SER A 94 19.08 -2.68 -4.99
C SER A 94 19.27 -2.21 -6.44
N VAL A 95 18.37 -2.63 -7.33
CA VAL A 95 18.38 -2.21 -8.74
C VAL A 95 18.07 -0.71 -8.85
N VAL A 96 17.02 -0.27 -8.17
CA VAL A 96 16.60 1.15 -8.10
C VAL A 96 17.73 2.01 -7.56
N LYS A 97 18.37 1.59 -6.46
CA LYS A 97 19.52 2.31 -5.88
C LYS A 97 20.64 2.52 -6.90
N THR A 98 21.05 1.44 -7.57
CA THR A 98 22.12 1.51 -8.56
C THR A 98 21.80 2.49 -9.67
N LEU A 99 20.61 2.37 -10.27
CA LEU A 99 20.19 3.21 -11.39
C LEU A 99 19.97 4.67 -10.96
N TRP A 100 19.46 4.89 -9.76
CA TRP A 100 19.30 6.23 -9.18
C TRP A 100 20.66 6.93 -8.95
N ASP A 101 21.64 6.21 -8.43
CA ASP A 101 22.99 6.75 -8.19
C ASP A 101 23.72 7.02 -9.52
N GLU A 102 23.56 6.16 -10.54
CA GLU A 102 24.07 6.38 -11.90
C GLU A 102 23.49 7.67 -12.52
N ASP A 103 22.17 7.90 -12.41
CA ASP A 103 21.52 9.11 -12.93
C ASP A 103 22.04 10.38 -12.22
N ALA A 104 22.29 10.29 -10.91
CA ALA A 104 22.87 11.40 -10.15
C ALA A 104 24.28 11.75 -10.65
N GLN A 105 25.11 10.74 -10.95
CA GLN A 105 26.46 10.94 -11.49
C GLN A 105 26.43 11.50 -12.92
N ALA A 106 25.41 11.12 -13.70
CA ALA A 106 25.23 11.61 -15.07
C ALA A 106 24.56 12.98 -15.15
N GLY A 107 24.07 13.53 -14.02
CA GLY A 107 23.34 14.80 -13.98
C GLY A 107 21.97 14.74 -14.67
N LEU A 108 21.35 13.55 -14.77
CA LEU A 108 20.02 13.38 -15.37
C LEU A 108 18.92 13.79 -14.39
N ASP A 109 17.96 14.60 -14.85
CA ASP A 109 16.75 14.94 -14.09
C ASP A 109 15.63 13.93 -14.36
N LEU A 110 15.92 12.63 -14.07
CA LEU A 110 14.91 11.58 -14.07
C LEU A 110 14.33 11.43 -12.67
N ARG A 111 13.11 11.90 -12.48
CA ARG A 111 12.32 11.74 -11.26
C ARG A 111 11.70 10.36 -11.23
N VAL A 112 11.50 9.81 -10.03
CA VAL A 112 11.00 8.44 -9.88
C VAL A 112 9.90 8.40 -8.83
N LEU A 113 8.79 7.78 -9.20
CA LEU A 113 7.66 7.49 -8.31
C LEU A 113 7.39 5.98 -8.34
N LEU A 114 7.42 5.38 -7.19
CA LEU A 114 7.13 3.96 -6.99
C LEU A 114 5.83 3.80 -6.19
N THR A 115 5.07 2.76 -6.47
CA THR A 115 3.93 2.40 -5.63
C THR A 115 4.00 0.94 -5.18
N GLY A 116 3.30 0.63 -4.09
CA GLY A 116 3.12 -0.73 -3.62
C GLY A 116 2.34 -0.81 -2.30
N SER A 117 2.09 -2.02 -1.82
CA SER A 117 1.50 -2.21 -0.49
C SER A 117 2.53 -1.92 0.59
N SER A 118 2.14 -1.17 1.66
CA SER A 118 3.06 -0.71 2.69
C SER A 118 3.87 -1.82 3.35
N ALA A 119 3.19 -2.91 3.70
CA ALA A 119 3.81 -4.03 4.36
C ALA A 119 4.90 -4.70 3.52
N THR A 120 4.63 -4.95 2.24
CA THR A 120 5.58 -5.61 1.34
C THR A 120 6.78 -4.72 1.04
N LEU A 121 6.57 -3.41 0.87
CA LEU A 121 7.67 -2.48 0.57
C LEU A 121 8.62 -2.29 1.74
N ILE A 122 8.11 -2.21 2.97
CA ILE A 122 8.93 -2.05 4.18
C ILE A 122 9.83 -3.28 4.37
N GLN A 123 9.30 -4.48 4.13
CA GLN A 123 10.05 -5.71 4.35
C GLN A 123 11.10 -5.97 3.26
N GLU A 124 10.86 -5.57 2.01
CA GLU A 124 11.75 -5.84 0.89
C GLU A 124 12.92 -4.84 0.76
N GLY A 125 13.24 -4.10 1.80
CA GLY A 125 14.53 -3.42 1.89
C GLY A 125 14.53 -1.92 1.65
N LEU A 126 13.46 -1.20 2.02
CA LEU A 126 13.53 0.26 2.12
C LEU A 126 14.62 0.72 3.08
N ASP A 127 14.80 -0.01 4.19
CA ASP A 127 15.65 0.43 5.29
C ASP A 127 17.15 0.37 5.00
N GLU A 128 17.63 -0.61 4.22
CA GLU A 128 19.08 -0.78 4.00
C GLU A 128 19.58 -0.23 2.66
N SER A 129 18.85 -0.50 1.56
CA SER A 129 19.35 -0.13 0.23
C SER A 129 19.06 1.31 -0.17
N LEU A 130 17.88 1.84 0.16
CA LEU A 130 17.43 3.17 -0.27
C LEU A 130 17.53 4.26 0.79
N ALA A 131 18.11 3.97 1.97
CA ALA A 131 18.24 4.93 3.05
C ALA A 131 18.79 6.29 2.57
N GLY A 132 18.09 7.37 2.89
CA GLY A 132 18.44 8.74 2.50
C GLY A 132 18.13 9.12 1.05
N ARG A 133 17.50 8.22 0.25
CA ARG A 133 17.17 8.44 -1.17
C ARG A 133 15.69 8.53 -1.47
N PHE A 134 14.82 8.30 -0.50
CA PHE A 134 13.38 8.26 -0.72
C PHE A 134 12.59 9.07 0.30
N GLU A 135 11.37 9.40 -0.07
CA GLU A 135 10.31 9.91 0.80
C GLU A 135 9.06 9.06 0.64
N LEU A 136 8.33 8.88 1.74
CA LEU A 136 7.07 8.13 1.75
C LEU A 136 5.87 9.07 1.62
N ILE A 137 4.93 8.70 0.78
CA ILE A 137 3.60 9.31 0.66
C ILE A 137 2.58 8.26 1.10
N GLU A 138 1.94 8.46 2.23
CA GLU A 138 0.98 7.51 2.76
C GLU A 138 -0.39 7.67 2.11
N SER A 139 -0.89 6.60 1.49
CA SER A 139 -2.26 6.48 0.99
C SER A 139 -3.08 5.64 1.95
N THR A 140 -3.59 6.27 3.00
CA THR A 140 -4.39 5.62 4.05
C THR A 140 -5.76 5.17 3.54
N HIS A 141 -6.53 4.45 4.37
CA HIS A 141 -7.96 4.24 4.13
C HIS A 141 -8.69 5.57 3.96
N TRP A 142 -9.78 5.55 3.19
CA TRP A 142 -10.60 6.74 3.01
C TRP A 142 -11.27 7.12 4.32
N THR A 143 -11.19 8.37 4.68
CA THR A 143 -11.83 8.94 5.86
C THR A 143 -13.32 9.18 5.65
N TYR A 144 -14.07 9.40 6.73
CA TYR A 144 -15.50 9.74 6.62
C TYR A 144 -15.74 10.99 5.77
N PRO A 145 -15.03 12.11 5.95
CA PRO A 145 -15.21 13.29 5.08
C PRO A 145 -14.99 12.98 3.60
N GLU A 146 -13.95 12.23 3.25
CA GLU A 146 -13.69 11.82 1.87
C GLU A 146 -14.83 10.94 1.31
N CYS A 147 -15.32 9.98 2.09
CA CYS A 147 -16.43 9.12 1.67
C CYS A 147 -17.75 9.87 1.59
N ALA A 148 -18.00 10.83 2.48
CA ALA A 148 -19.19 11.68 2.44
C ALA A 148 -19.20 12.56 1.17
N GLU A 149 -18.07 13.19 0.86
CA GLU A 149 -17.94 14.04 -0.31
C GLU A 149 -17.97 13.25 -1.63
N ALA A 150 -17.20 12.16 -1.71
CA ALA A 150 -17.05 11.39 -2.95
C ALA A 150 -18.25 10.50 -3.26
N PHE A 151 -18.89 9.93 -2.24
CA PHE A 151 -19.92 8.88 -2.40
C PHE A 151 -21.25 9.22 -1.74
N GLY A 152 -21.37 10.36 -1.04
CA GLY A 152 -22.56 10.77 -0.31
C GLY A 152 -22.88 9.86 0.89
N TYR A 153 -21.84 9.36 1.59
CA TYR A 153 -22.04 8.53 2.78
C TYR A 153 -22.57 9.35 3.95
N SER A 154 -23.59 8.81 4.64
CA SER A 154 -23.85 9.20 6.02
C SER A 154 -22.81 8.63 6.96
N LEU A 155 -22.73 9.14 8.21
CA LEU A 155 -21.84 8.58 9.21
C LEU A 155 -22.15 7.10 9.50
N ASP A 156 -23.42 6.73 9.59
CA ASP A 156 -23.85 5.34 9.81
C ASP A 156 -23.44 4.42 8.65
N GLU A 157 -23.57 4.90 7.41
CA GLU A 157 -23.09 4.15 6.24
C GLU A 157 -21.58 3.96 6.29
N TYR A 158 -20.81 4.99 6.65
CA TYR A 158 -19.36 4.89 6.77
C TYR A 158 -18.94 3.92 7.88
N LEU A 159 -19.57 4.00 9.04
CA LEU A 159 -19.30 3.07 10.16
C LEU A 159 -19.60 1.61 9.79
N PHE A 160 -20.61 1.38 8.95
CA PHE A 160 -20.97 0.03 8.53
C PHE A 160 -20.17 -0.48 7.32
N PHE A 161 -20.03 0.33 6.26
CA PHE A 161 -19.43 -0.09 4.99
C PHE A 161 -17.91 0.18 4.92
N GLY A 162 -17.39 1.08 5.75
CA GLY A 162 -15.97 1.43 5.81
C GLY A 162 -15.49 2.27 4.62
N GLY A 163 -14.19 2.55 4.63
CA GLY A 163 -13.51 3.45 3.69
C GLY A 163 -12.86 2.75 2.48
N TYR A 164 -13.48 1.72 1.90
CA TYR A 164 -13.00 1.10 0.66
C TYR A 164 -13.75 1.64 -0.56
N PRO A 165 -13.11 2.46 -1.42
CA PRO A 165 -13.80 3.14 -2.53
C PRO A 165 -14.42 2.16 -3.54
N GLY A 166 -13.77 1.02 -3.80
CA GLY A 166 -14.31 -0.01 -4.69
C GLY A 166 -15.59 -0.68 -4.19
N ALA A 167 -15.85 -0.63 -2.88
CA ALA A 167 -17.07 -1.18 -2.28
C ALA A 167 -18.24 -0.18 -2.26
N ALA A 168 -17.98 1.12 -2.41
CA ALA A 168 -18.98 2.19 -2.29
C ALA A 168 -20.19 2.03 -3.22
N PRO A 169 -20.05 1.64 -4.51
CA PRO A 169 -21.21 1.41 -5.38
C PRO A 169 -22.11 0.26 -4.94
N LEU A 170 -21.62 -0.65 -4.10
CA LEU A 170 -22.33 -1.85 -3.66
C LEU A 170 -23.16 -1.65 -2.37
N ARG A 171 -23.13 -0.46 -1.76
CA ARG A 171 -23.76 -0.20 -0.46
C ARG A 171 -25.28 -0.49 -0.44
N ARG A 172 -25.95 -0.40 -1.59
CA ARG A 172 -27.39 -0.68 -1.70
C ARG A 172 -27.72 -2.17 -1.76
N ASP A 173 -26.72 -3.04 -1.96
CA ASP A 173 -26.85 -4.49 -1.99
C ASP A 173 -25.87 -5.13 -1.03
N ARG A 174 -26.31 -5.32 0.22
CA ARG A 174 -25.48 -5.87 1.30
C ARG A 174 -24.88 -7.23 0.94
N ARG A 175 -25.56 -8.09 0.20
CA ARG A 175 -25.06 -9.43 -0.16
C ARG A 175 -23.90 -9.32 -1.16
N ARG A 176 -24.03 -8.42 -2.14
CA ARG A 176 -22.94 -8.16 -3.10
C ARG A 176 -21.77 -7.50 -2.41
N TRP A 177 -22.02 -6.53 -1.54
CA TRP A 177 -20.98 -5.85 -0.76
C TRP A 177 -20.20 -6.86 0.10
N LEU A 178 -20.85 -7.73 0.87
CA LEU A 178 -20.20 -8.76 1.67
C LEU A 178 -19.35 -9.71 0.83
N ARG A 179 -19.85 -10.16 -0.32
CA ARG A 179 -19.08 -11.01 -1.23
C ARG A 179 -17.85 -10.30 -1.77
N TYR A 180 -18.00 -9.04 -2.16
CA TYR A 180 -16.89 -8.22 -2.64
C TYR A 180 -15.84 -8.01 -1.54
N MET A 181 -16.25 -7.62 -0.34
CA MET A 181 -15.33 -7.41 0.78
C MET A 181 -14.54 -8.68 1.10
N ASN A 182 -15.20 -9.83 1.21
CA ASN A 182 -14.52 -11.08 1.50
C ASN A 182 -13.58 -11.53 0.36
N ALA A 183 -14.09 -11.59 -0.88
CA ALA A 183 -13.37 -12.18 -1.99
C ALA A 183 -12.31 -11.25 -2.60
N SER A 184 -12.57 -9.94 -2.60
CA SER A 184 -11.72 -8.97 -3.32
C SER A 184 -10.87 -8.09 -2.40
N VAL A 185 -11.22 -7.97 -1.11
CA VAL A 185 -10.49 -7.13 -0.16
C VAL A 185 -9.82 -7.97 0.92
N ILE A 186 -10.60 -8.66 1.76
CA ILE A 186 -10.09 -9.32 2.97
C ILE A 186 -9.17 -10.50 2.63
N GLU A 187 -9.65 -11.47 1.86
CA GLU A 187 -8.88 -12.67 1.54
C GLU A 187 -7.58 -12.34 0.78
N PRO A 188 -7.57 -11.47 -0.26
CA PRO A 188 -6.32 -11.09 -0.90
C PRO A 188 -5.35 -10.34 0.03
N SER A 189 -5.84 -9.49 0.95
CA SER A 189 -4.98 -8.79 1.91
C SER A 189 -4.36 -9.75 2.93
N ILE A 190 -5.11 -10.77 3.38
CA ILE A 190 -4.55 -11.80 4.25
C ILE A 190 -3.51 -12.64 3.50
N VAL A 191 -3.85 -13.18 2.32
CA VAL A 191 -3.02 -14.14 1.59
C VAL A 191 -1.83 -13.46 0.90
N ASN A 192 -2.04 -12.33 0.24
CA ASN A 192 -1.01 -11.71 -0.59
C ASN A 192 -0.17 -10.69 0.16
N ASP A 193 -0.65 -10.15 1.28
CA ASP A 193 0.10 -9.18 2.06
C ASP A 193 0.51 -9.78 3.41
N ALA A 194 -0.41 -10.02 4.35
CA ALA A 194 -0.05 -10.45 5.70
C ALA A 194 0.75 -11.76 5.73
N MET A 195 0.38 -12.78 4.94
CA MET A 195 1.08 -14.07 4.91
C MET A 195 2.42 -14.03 4.17
N ARG A 196 2.71 -12.96 3.42
CA ARG A 196 3.99 -12.81 2.71
C ARG A 196 5.04 -12.09 3.55
N LEU A 197 4.62 -11.34 4.57
CA LEU A 197 5.54 -10.60 5.44
C LEU A 197 6.42 -11.50 6.29
N SER A 198 5.98 -12.73 6.55
CA SER A 198 6.70 -13.71 7.35
C SER A 198 6.18 -15.10 7.02
N GLU A 199 6.98 -16.12 7.33
CA GLU A 199 6.54 -17.51 7.25
C GLU A 199 5.40 -17.76 8.23
N VAL A 200 4.16 -17.81 7.72
CA VAL A 200 2.96 -18.09 8.52
C VAL A 200 2.76 -19.60 8.61
N ARG A 201 3.06 -20.17 9.77
CA ARG A 201 2.97 -21.61 10.01
C ARG A 201 1.54 -22.15 10.00
N ASN A 202 0.57 -21.30 10.37
CA ASN A 202 -0.84 -21.69 10.41
C ASN A 202 -1.71 -20.60 9.74
N PRO A 203 -1.88 -20.65 8.40
CA PRO A 203 -2.70 -19.71 7.65
C PRO A 203 -4.17 -19.69 8.09
N GLU A 204 -4.71 -20.83 8.48
CA GLU A 204 -6.09 -20.96 8.94
C GLU A 204 -6.31 -20.23 10.27
N LEU A 205 -5.36 -20.35 11.20
CA LEU A 205 -5.39 -19.61 12.45
C LEU A 205 -5.40 -18.09 12.21
N MET A 206 -4.63 -17.60 11.24
CA MET A 206 -4.62 -16.17 10.89
C MET A 206 -5.98 -15.69 10.37
N ARG A 207 -6.65 -16.47 9.48
CA ARG A 207 -8.00 -16.16 9.00
C ARG A 207 -9.02 -16.15 10.13
N ARG A 208 -8.96 -17.16 11.00
CA ARG A 208 -9.84 -17.25 12.17
C ARG A 208 -9.59 -16.10 13.15
N LEU A 209 -8.33 -15.72 13.38
CA LEU A 209 -7.97 -14.58 14.21
C LEU A 209 -8.59 -13.28 13.68
N PHE A 210 -8.53 -13.04 12.36
CA PHE A 210 -9.21 -11.91 11.75
C PHE A 210 -10.72 -11.96 12.00
N SER A 211 -11.36 -13.11 11.71
CA SER A 211 -12.81 -13.28 11.86
C SER A 211 -13.30 -13.11 13.29
N VAL A 212 -12.52 -13.59 14.26
CA VAL A 212 -12.85 -13.48 15.70
C VAL A 212 -12.50 -12.07 16.23
N GLY A 213 -11.41 -11.48 15.75
CA GLY A 213 -10.93 -10.18 16.21
C GLY A 213 -11.73 -8.99 15.68
N ALA A 214 -12.20 -9.05 14.43
CA ALA A 214 -12.91 -7.94 13.80
C ALA A 214 -14.14 -7.43 14.60
N PRO A 215 -15.00 -8.27 15.19
CA PRO A 215 -16.10 -7.81 16.05
C PRO A 215 -15.68 -7.05 17.31
N TYR A 216 -14.42 -7.15 17.72
CA TYR A 216 -13.88 -6.41 18.86
C TYR A 216 -13.28 -5.04 18.49
N SER A 217 -13.51 -4.58 17.28
CA SER A 217 -13.06 -3.24 16.87
C SER A 217 -13.54 -2.17 17.85
N GLY A 218 -12.62 -1.32 18.32
CA GLY A 218 -12.90 -0.30 19.33
C GLY A 218 -13.08 -0.82 20.77
N GLN A 219 -12.80 -2.10 21.04
CA GLN A 219 -12.95 -2.71 22.37
C GLN A 219 -11.60 -3.20 22.91
N GLU A 220 -11.47 -3.22 24.24
CA GLU A 220 -10.33 -3.86 24.89
C GLU A 220 -10.50 -5.38 24.92
N ILE A 221 -9.50 -6.10 24.43
CA ILE A 221 -9.46 -7.56 24.49
C ILE A 221 -8.05 -8.06 24.77
N SER A 222 -7.90 -9.03 25.66
CA SER A 222 -6.60 -9.67 25.90
C SER A 222 -6.30 -10.76 24.89
N TYR A 223 -5.01 -10.97 24.59
CA TYR A 223 -4.57 -12.08 23.72
C TYR A 223 -5.03 -13.46 24.23
N ARG A 224 -5.12 -13.63 25.57
CA ARG A 224 -5.65 -14.88 26.17
C ARG A 224 -7.13 -15.09 25.85
N LYS A 225 -7.92 -14.02 25.88
CA LYS A 225 -9.35 -14.08 25.52
C LYS A 225 -9.55 -14.39 24.04
N LEU A 226 -8.75 -13.76 23.16
CA LEU A 226 -8.76 -14.08 21.72
C LEU A 226 -8.37 -15.55 21.48
N LEU A 227 -7.28 -16.01 22.11
CA LEU A 227 -6.81 -17.39 21.98
C LEU A 227 -7.88 -18.40 22.43
N GLY A 228 -8.57 -18.11 23.55
CA GLY A 228 -9.65 -18.99 24.07
C GLY A 228 -10.85 -19.12 23.12
N GLN A 229 -11.05 -18.18 22.20
CA GLN A 229 -12.12 -18.24 21.18
C GLN A 229 -11.69 -18.96 19.89
N LEU A 230 -10.41 -19.23 19.72
CA LEU A 230 -9.86 -19.81 18.51
C LEU A 230 -9.82 -21.34 18.53
N ASP A 231 -10.16 -21.97 19.68
CA ASP A 231 -10.11 -23.42 19.89
C ASP A 231 -8.77 -24.06 19.44
N ASP A 232 -7.70 -23.28 19.50
CA ASP A 232 -6.38 -23.70 19.04
C ASP A 232 -5.39 -23.81 20.20
N ARG A 233 -4.43 -24.72 20.05
CA ARG A 233 -3.31 -24.89 20.98
C ARG A 233 -2.18 -23.89 20.78
N GLY A 234 -2.45 -22.78 20.07
CA GLY A 234 -1.52 -21.69 19.87
C GLY A 234 -1.13 -21.00 21.20
N ASN A 235 -0.16 -20.11 21.14
CA ASN A 235 0.23 -19.29 22.26
C ASN A 235 -0.05 -17.80 22.01
N THR A 236 -0.04 -17.00 23.07
CA THR A 236 -0.29 -15.56 22.98
C THR A 236 0.75 -14.82 22.12
N ALA A 237 1.98 -15.34 22.01
CA ALA A 237 3.02 -14.78 21.15
C ALA A 237 2.66 -14.95 19.65
N THR A 238 2.10 -16.10 19.27
CA THR A 238 1.60 -16.32 17.90
C THR A 238 0.45 -15.35 17.57
N ILE A 239 -0.49 -15.13 18.51
CA ILE A 239 -1.58 -14.18 18.32
C ILE A 239 -1.04 -12.75 18.15
N ALA A 240 -0.11 -12.33 19.01
CA ALA A 240 0.52 -11.01 18.91
C ALA A 240 1.26 -10.84 17.55
N HIS A 241 2.00 -11.87 17.13
CA HIS A 241 2.70 -11.86 15.83
C HIS A 241 1.72 -11.75 14.66
N TYR A 242 0.65 -12.55 14.62
CA TYR A 242 -0.32 -12.51 13.56
C TYR A 242 -1.13 -11.20 13.53
N LEU A 243 -1.46 -10.63 14.68
CA LEU A 243 -2.07 -9.29 14.77
C LEU A 243 -1.14 -8.22 14.20
N LYS A 244 0.17 -8.34 14.47
CA LYS A 244 1.14 -7.42 13.87
C LYS A 244 1.13 -7.55 12.34
N LEU A 245 1.19 -8.76 11.78
CA LEU A 245 1.17 -8.98 10.33
C LEU A 245 -0.13 -8.45 9.68
N LEU A 246 -1.28 -8.66 10.34
CA LEU A 246 -2.57 -8.11 9.88
C LEU A 246 -2.58 -6.57 9.94
N GLY A 247 -1.93 -5.99 10.96
CA GLY A 247 -1.75 -4.53 11.09
C GLY A 247 -0.86 -3.96 10.00
N ASP A 248 0.28 -4.60 9.76
CA ASP A 248 1.23 -4.22 8.71
C ASP A 248 0.60 -4.33 7.31
N ALA A 249 -0.33 -5.29 7.12
CA ALA A 249 -1.15 -5.39 5.91
C ALA A 249 -2.31 -4.36 5.84
N GLY A 250 -2.51 -3.58 6.89
CA GLY A 250 -3.52 -2.52 6.95
C GLY A 250 -4.97 -3.00 7.07
N ILE A 251 -5.21 -4.23 7.55
CA ILE A 251 -6.58 -4.79 7.65
C ILE A 251 -7.11 -4.90 9.08
N MET A 252 -6.26 -5.11 10.06
CA MET A 252 -6.65 -5.14 11.47
C MET A 252 -5.43 -4.88 12.34
N SER A 253 -5.46 -3.85 13.18
CA SER A 253 -4.39 -3.55 14.14
C SER A 253 -4.93 -3.43 15.56
N GLY A 254 -4.09 -3.73 16.54
CA GLY A 254 -4.37 -3.52 17.94
C GLY A 254 -3.47 -2.41 18.50
N LEU A 255 -4.06 -1.46 19.22
CA LEU A 255 -3.32 -0.52 20.03
C LEU A 255 -2.85 -1.20 21.30
N GLN A 256 -1.57 -1.07 21.60
CA GLN A 256 -1.05 -1.54 22.89
C GLN A 256 -1.50 -0.61 24.02
N LYS A 257 -1.69 -1.20 25.21
CA LYS A 257 -1.97 -0.39 26.39
C LYS A 257 -0.85 0.62 26.60
N TYR A 258 -1.22 1.89 26.72
CA TYR A 258 -0.27 2.92 27.10
C TYR A 258 0.24 2.67 28.52
N ASP A 259 1.54 2.51 28.67
CA ASP A 259 2.22 2.39 29.96
C ASP A 259 3.17 3.57 30.11
N PRO A 260 2.76 4.62 30.83
CA PRO A 260 3.66 5.74 31.12
C PRO A 260 4.74 5.23 32.09
N LYS A 261 5.98 5.08 31.61
CA LYS A 261 7.15 4.92 32.50
C LYS A 261 7.61 6.27 33.00
#